data_80e6cb09c4ad828caf924b5f80ac03a4
#
_entry.id   80e6cb09c4ad828caf924b5f80ac03a4
#
_cell.length_a   1.000
_cell.length_b   1.000
_cell.length_c   1.000
_cell.angle_alpha   90.00
_cell.angle_beta   90.00
_cell.angle_gamma   90.00
#
_symmetry.space_group_name_H-M   'P 1'
#
loop_
_entity.id
_entity.type
_entity.pdbx_description
1 polymer ?
#
loop_
_entity_poly.entity_id
_entity_poly.type
_entity_poly.pdbx_seq_one_letter_code
_entity_poly.pdbx_strand_id
1 'polypeptide(L)'
;MSITISSPKYVNVILPLAVPKNYTYKVPSSMCGDIEFGKRVEVPLRNRAYSAIIVETMNEVNVTYKAKDIRAVIDKEPIITEKQYDLWKWMAKYYCCTVGEVMMVALPSGLKLTSETKLIISPDFDEDYSDFDEMEYLVAEAISIQNELTIDQVKDITDRKVVYPYIRKLLDRRVLYIKEELRSKYKPKQITVVALSDSYEDTEASMNVAFDSIGKSELQHKALLSFYKLY
;
A
#
# COMPACT_ATOMS: atom_id res chain seq x y z
N MET A 1 8.25 41.11 -20.73
CA MET A 1 8.68 40.52 -19.43
C MET A 1 8.57 39.03 -19.54
N SER A 2 9.69 38.35 -19.70
CA SER A 2 9.70 36.88 -19.74
C SER A 2 9.56 36.39 -18.31
N ILE A 3 8.40 35.75 -17.99
CA ILE A 3 8.22 35.09 -16.73
C ILE A 3 9.09 33.82 -16.77
N THR A 4 10.22 33.85 -16.10
CA THR A 4 11.03 32.66 -15.87
C THR A 4 10.26 31.80 -14.91
N ILE A 5 9.48 30.85 -15.44
CA ILE A 5 8.81 29.82 -14.64
C ILE A 5 9.94 28.92 -14.12
N SER A 6 10.34 29.11 -12.90
CA SER A 6 11.34 28.26 -12.26
C SER A 6 10.72 26.87 -12.08
N SER A 7 11.37 25.88 -12.64
CA SER A 7 10.92 24.47 -12.54
C SER A 7 10.78 24.04 -11.07
N PRO A 8 9.69 23.39 -10.68
CA PRO A 8 9.44 23.00 -9.29
C PRO A 8 10.52 22.02 -8.80
N LYS A 9 11.06 22.28 -7.61
CA LYS A 9 12.08 21.43 -6.99
C LYS A 9 11.49 20.40 -6.03
N TYR A 10 10.31 20.68 -5.52
CA TYR A 10 9.62 19.84 -4.55
C TYR A 10 8.12 19.75 -4.84
N VAL A 11 7.51 18.66 -4.40
CA VAL A 11 6.06 18.44 -4.47
C VAL A 11 5.52 17.96 -3.13
N ASN A 12 4.35 18.47 -2.76
CA ASN A 12 3.53 17.85 -1.73
C ASN A 12 2.56 16.88 -2.38
N VAL A 13 2.48 15.69 -1.81
CA VAL A 13 1.61 14.63 -2.34
C VAL A 13 0.70 14.07 -1.25
N ILE A 14 -0.49 13.62 -1.66
CA ILE A 14 -1.35 12.75 -0.84
C ILE A 14 -1.10 11.30 -1.22
N LEU A 15 -1.04 10.47 -0.18
CA LEU A 15 -0.88 9.03 -0.30
C LEU A 15 -2.22 8.34 0.00
N PRO A 16 -2.52 7.19 -0.62
CA PRO A 16 -3.70 6.38 -0.30
C PRO A 16 -3.52 5.66 1.05
N LEU A 17 -3.31 6.43 2.10
CA LEU A 17 -3.02 5.95 3.46
C LEU A 17 -3.71 6.85 4.49
N ALA A 18 -4.04 6.29 5.64
CA ALA A 18 -4.54 7.03 6.80
C ALA A 18 -3.40 7.80 7.51
N VAL A 19 -2.85 8.82 6.83
CA VAL A 19 -1.79 9.67 7.36
C VAL A 19 -2.29 11.10 7.49
N PRO A 20 -2.01 11.80 8.61
CA PRO A 20 -2.62 13.09 8.90
C PRO A 20 -2.05 14.25 8.10
N LYS A 21 -0.91 14.07 7.44
CA LYS A 21 -0.19 15.12 6.71
C LYS A 21 0.21 14.67 5.32
N ASN A 22 0.31 15.63 4.40
CA ASN A 22 0.93 15.40 3.10
C ASN A 22 2.42 15.16 3.26
N TYR A 23 3.01 14.43 2.32
CA TYR A 23 4.44 14.18 2.28
C TYR A 23 5.09 15.00 1.20
N THR A 24 6.26 15.54 1.52
CA THR A 24 7.07 16.32 0.59
C THR A 24 8.16 15.44 -0.02
N TYR A 25 8.24 15.47 -1.35
CA TYR A 25 9.27 14.79 -2.12
C TYR A 25 10.02 15.77 -3.00
N LYS A 26 11.27 15.44 -3.31
CA LYS A 26 12.11 16.19 -4.23
C LYS A 26 11.82 15.74 -5.66
N VAL A 27 11.86 16.68 -6.60
CA VAL A 27 11.67 16.43 -8.02
C VAL A 27 13.05 16.36 -8.70
N PRO A 28 13.41 15.21 -9.32
CA PRO A 28 14.59 15.13 -10.17
C PRO A 28 14.48 16.09 -11.36
N SER A 29 15.60 16.70 -11.76
CA SER A 29 15.62 17.70 -12.85
C SER A 29 15.05 17.18 -14.17
N SER A 30 15.20 15.87 -14.43
CA SER A 30 14.67 15.21 -15.63
C SER A 30 13.13 15.13 -15.67
N MET A 31 12.45 15.33 -14.54
CA MET A 31 10.98 15.19 -14.43
C MET A 31 10.28 16.52 -14.19
N CYS A 32 11.04 17.63 -14.03
CA CYS A 32 10.46 18.93 -13.69
C CYS A 32 9.43 19.44 -14.70
N GLY A 33 9.56 19.10 -15.97
CA GLY A 33 8.63 19.50 -17.03
C GLY A 33 7.28 18.77 -17.00
N ASP A 34 7.23 17.62 -16.34
CA ASP A 34 6.04 16.77 -16.29
C ASP A 34 5.23 16.95 -15.02
N ILE A 35 5.73 17.76 -14.07
CA ILE A 35 5.12 17.98 -12.76
C ILE A 35 3.96 18.96 -12.87
N GLU A 36 2.78 18.49 -12.48
CA GLU A 36 1.55 19.27 -12.50
C GLU A 36 0.63 18.82 -11.36
N PHE A 37 -0.20 19.75 -10.84
CA PHE A 37 -1.25 19.43 -9.87
C PHE A 37 -2.17 18.32 -10.41
N GLY A 38 -2.53 17.37 -9.56
CA GLY A 38 -3.48 16.32 -9.91
C GLY A 38 -2.90 15.12 -10.64
N LYS A 39 -1.63 15.15 -11.06
CA LYS A 39 -0.93 13.98 -11.62
C LYS A 39 -0.47 13.04 -10.52
N ARG A 40 -0.44 11.73 -10.86
CA ARG A 40 0.15 10.74 -9.98
C ARG A 40 1.65 10.64 -10.19
N VAL A 41 2.32 10.40 -9.08
CA VAL A 41 3.76 10.12 -9.04
C VAL A 41 4.01 8.86 -8.22
N GLU A 42 5.03 8.11 -8.59
CA GLU A 42 5.53 7.01 -7.77
C GLU A 42 6.49 7.55 -6.73
N VAL A 43 6.18 7.30 -5.46
CA VAL A 43 6.98 7.77 -4.33
C VAL A 43 7.36 6.63 -3.39
N PRO A 44 8.61 6.63 -2.88
CA PRO A 44 9.04 5.65 -1.90
C PRO A 44 8.61 6.07 -0.50
N LEU A 45 7.87 5.19 0.20
CA LEU A 45 7.56 5.35 1.62
C LEU A 45 7.93 4.08 2.37
N ARG A 46 8.90 4.18 3.31
CA ARG A 46 9.53 3.01 3.96
C ARG A 46 10.11 2.08 2.89
N ASN A 47 9.69 0.82 2.86
CA ASN A 47 10.18 -0.22 1.93
C ASN A 47 9.23 -0.48 0.77
N ARG A 48 8.26 0.42 0.53
CA ARG A 48 7.23 0.26 -0.52
C ARG A 48 7.19 1.48 -1.41
N ALA A 49 6.76 1.29 -2.65
CA ALA A 49 6.40 2.37 -3.56
C ALA A 49 4.88 2.56 -3.57
N TYR A 50 4.46 3.80 -3.63
CA TYR A 50 3.04 4.18 -3.68
C TYR A 50 2.78 5.10 -4.87
N SER A 51 1.61 4.95 -5.47
CA SER A 51 1.04 5.94 -6.37
C SER A 51 0.43 7.06 -5.52
N ALA A 52 1.01 8.25 -5.57
CA ALA A 52 0.59 9.42 -4.83
C ALA A 52 0.14 10.53 -5.77
N ILE A 53 -0.76 11.41 -5.35
CA ILE A 53 -1.23 12.53 -6.17
C ILE A 53 -0.53 13.82 -5.74
N ILE A 54 0.01 14.57 -6.71
CA ILE A 54 0.57 15.90 -6.50
C ILE A 54 -0.55 16.88 -6.18
N VAL A 55 -0.45 17.56 -5.06
CA VAL A 55 -1.42 18.60 -4.64
C VAL A 55 -0.81 19.97 -4.47
N GLU A 56 0.52 20.08 -4.54
CA GLU A 56 1.22 21.35 -4.47
C GLU A 56 2.61 21.20 -5.05
N THR A 57 3.08 22.25 -5.71
CA THR A 57 4.46 22.35 -6.26
C THR A 57 5.18 23.50 -5.59
N MET A 58 6.46 23.30 -5.24
CA MET A 58 7.25 24.28 -4.49
C MET A 58 8.69 24.34 -5.01
N ASN A 59 9.29 25.51 -4.91
CA ASN A 59 10.72 25.73 -5.23
C ASN A 59 11.63 25.59 -4.01
N GLU A 60 11.10 25.89 -2.83
CA GLU A 60 11.78 25.79 -1.55
C GLU A 60 10.89 25.04 -0.55
N VAL A 61 11.51 24.30 0.35
CA VAL A 61 10.80 23.57 1.37
C VAL A 61 11.48 23.72 2.72
N ASN A 62 10.67 23.93 3.74
CA ASN A 62 11.13 23.94 5.13
C ASN A 62 10.61 22.67 5.82
N VAL A 63 11.30 21.54 5.60
CA VAL A 63 11.01 20.27 6.29
C VAL A 63 12.19 19.86 7.15
N THR A 64 11.89 19.24 8.27
CA THR A 64 12.89 18.78 9.26
C THR A 64 13.59 17.47 8.85
N TYR A 65 13.20 16.88 7.72
CA TYR A 65 13.74 15.62 7.21
C TYR A 65 14.27 15.79 5.77
N LYS A 66 15.17 14.90 5.37
CA LYS A 66 15.66 14.85 4.00
C LYS A 66 14.59 14.30 3.08
N ALA A 67 14.01 15.15 2.22
CA ALA A 67 13.02 14.72 1.23
C ALA A 67 13.66 13.73 0.26
N LYS A 68 12.99 12.58 0.06
CA LYS A 68 13.37 11.58 -0.94
C LYS A 68 12.92 12.04 -2.32
N ASP A 69 13.57 11.51 -3.37
CA ASP A 69 13.17 11.80 -4.74
C ASP A 69 11.90 11.03 -5.11
N ILE A 70 11.07 11.63 -5.97
CA ILE A 70 10.03 10.87 -6.68
C ILE A 70 10.71 9.89 -7.65
N ARG A 71 10.10 8.74 -7.90
CA ARG A 71 10.67 7.72 -8.78
C ARG A 71 10.25 7.88 -10.23
N ALA A 72 8.98 8.22 -10.44
CA ALA A 72 8.39 8.38 -11.77
C ALA A 72 7.16 9.28 -11.73
N VAL A 73 6.86 9.94 -12.84
CA VAL A 73 5.55 10.53 -13.14
C VAL A 73 4.73 9.48 -13.86
N ILE A 74 3.52 9.17 -13.36
CA ILE A 74 2.69 8.07 -13.86
C ILE A 74 1.78 8.54 -15.00
N ASP A 75 1.21 9.73 -14.87
CA ASP A 75 0.19 10.25 -15.78
C ASP A 75 0.71 11.32 -16.71
N LYS A 76 0.21 11.34 -17.95
CA LYS A 76 0.43 12.44 -18.91
C LYS A 76 -0.40 13.67 -18.55
N GLU A 77 -1.61 13.47 -18.04
CA GLU A 77 -2.56 14.50 -17.68
C GLU A 77 -3.03 14.35 -16.23
N PRO A 78 -3.48 15.43 -15.58
CA PRO A 78 -4.06 15.36 -14.23
C PRO A 78 -5.27 14.43 -14.18
N ILE A 79 -5.34 13.60 -13.14
CA ILE A 79 -6.48 12.70 -12.90
C ILE A 79 -7.50 13.29 -11.94
N ILE A 80 -7.15 14.37 -11.24
CA ILE A 80 -8.06 15.14 -10.38
C ILE A 80 -7.90 16.62 -10.64
N THR A 81 -8.96 17.36 -10.36
CA THR A 81 -9.00 18.82 -10.40
C THR A 81 -8.83 19.41 -8.98
N GLU A 82 -8.51 20.71 -8.88
CA GLU A 82 -8.45 21.43 -7.60
C GLU A 82 -9.80 21.38 -6.85
N LYS A 83 -10.93 21.50 -7.58
CA LYS A 83 -12.27 21.41 -7.00
C LYS A 83 -12.54 20.04 -6.35
N GLN A 84 -12.09 18.96 -6.99
CA GLN A 84 -12.20 17.62 -6.40
C GLN A 84 -11.34 17.49 -5.16
N TYR A 85 -10.13 18.03 -5.17
CA TYR A 85 -9.26 18.04 -3.99
C TYR A 85 -9.86 18.87 -2.85
N ASP A 86 -10.47 20.01 -3.14
CA ASP A 86 -11.19 20.82 -2.15
C ASP A 86 -12.37 20.07 -1.52
N LEU A 87 -13.12 19.35 -2.35
CA LEU A 87 -14.19 18.45 -1.87
C LEU A 87 -13.63 17.38 -0.94
N TRP A 88 -12.50 16.74 -1.29
CA TRP A 88 -11.87 15.73 -0.45
C TRP A 88 -11.40 16.29 0.90
N LYS A 89 -10.84 17.49 0.91
CA LYS A 89 -10.48 18.20 2.16
C LYS A 89 -11.70 18.47 3.03
N TRP A 90 -12.80 18.89 2.41
CA TRP A 90 -14.06 19.12 3.12
C TRP A 90 -14.61 17.79 3.69
N MET A 91 -14.66 16.71 2.90
CA MET A 91 -15.07 15.38 3.34
C MET A 91 -14.21 14.87 4.50
N ALA A 92 -12.90 15.01 4.38
CA ALA A 92 -11.97 14.59 5.44
C ALA A 92 -12.25 15.31 6.75
N LYS A 93 -12.50 16.61 6.70
CA LYS A 93 -12.86 17.41 7.87
C LYS A 93 -14.23 17.03 8.44
N TYR A 94 -15.23 16.82 7.58
CA TYR A 94 -16.59 16.49 7.99
C TYR A 94 -16.66 15.11 8.67
N TYR A 95 -16.01 14.10 8.10
CA TYR A 95 -16.00 12.73 8.61
C TYR A 95 -14.87 12.43 9.60
N CYS A 96 -14.08 13.44 10.00
CA CYS A 96 -12.95 13.29 10.92
C CYS A 96 -11.96 12.21 10.48
N CYS A 97 -11.70 12.13 9.17
CA CYS A 97 -10.71 11.20 8.58
C CYS A 97 -9.61 11.96 7.83
N THR A 98 -8.66 11.26 7.25
CA THR A 98 -7.58 11.87 6.47
C THR A 98 -7.97 12.00 5.00
N VAL A 99 -7.36 12.96 4.29
CA VAL A 99 -7.56 13.12 2.83
C VAL A 99 -7.11 11.87 2.07
N GLY A 100 -6.09 11.17 2.57
CA GLY A 100 -5.64 9.88 2.01
C GLY A 100 -6.70 8.78 2.09
N GLU A 101 -7.47 8.74 3.17
CA GLU A 101 -8.62 7.80 3.30
C GLU A 101 -9.74 8.17 2.34
N VAL A 102 -10.05 9.46 2.18
CA VAL A 102 -11.01 9.92 1.17
C VAL A 102 -10.54 9.54 -0.24
N MET A 103 -9.26 9.77 -0.56
CA MET A 103 -8.65 9.36 -1.83
C MET A 103 -8.82 7.86 -2.09
N MET A 104 -8.65 7.02 -1.06
CA MET A 104 -8.81 5.57 -1.18
C MET A 104 -10.23 5.15 -1.60
N VAL A 105 -11.23 5.91 -1.22
CA VAL A 105 -12.63 5.64 -1.58
C VAL A 105 -12.99 6.28 -2.91
N ALA A 106 -12.52 7.52 -3.13
CA ALA A 106 -12.90 8.33 -4.29
C ALA A 106 -12.26 7.85 -5.60
N LEU A 107 -11.07 7.25 -5.56
CA LEU A 107 -10.41 6.77 -6.76
C LEU A 107 -10.75 5.31 -7.06
N PRO A 108 -10.96 4.96 -8.35
CA PRO A 108 -10.99 3.58 -8.80
C PRO A 108 -9.71 2.82 -8.44
N SER A 109 -9.80 1.50 -8.26
CA SER A 109 -8.65 0.65 -7.90
C SER A 109 -7.50 0.75 -8.90
N GLY A 110 -7.78 0.82 -10.19
CA GLY A 110 -6.79 1.02 -11.26
C GLY A 110 -5.98 2.31 -11.17
N LEU A 111 -6.46 3.30 -10.43
CA LEU A 111 -5.73 4.55 -10.18
C LEU A 111 -4.97 4.55 -8.83
N LYS A 112 -5.13 3.52 -8.00
CA LYS A 112 -4.50 3.38 -6.67
C LYS A 112 -3.35 2.36 -6.66
N LEU A 113 -2.79 2.05 -7.82
CA LEU A 113 -1.75 1.02 -7.96
C LEU A 113 -0.58 1.26 -7.00
N THR A 114 -0.13 0.19 -6.38
CA THR A 114 1.08 0.13 -5.55
C THR A 114 2.02 -0.93 -6.11
N SER A 115 3.26 -0.94 -5.72
CA SER A 115 4.23 -1.94 -6.14
C SER A 115 3.80 -3.39 -5.85
N GLU A 116 2.98 -3.58 -4.82
CA GLU A 116 2.45 -4.89 -4.41
C GLU A 116 1.09 -5.23 -5.05
N THR A 117 0.56 -4.36 -5.92
CA THR A 117 -0.70 -4.65 -6.64
C THR A 117 -0.50 -5.87 -7.52
N LYS A 118 -1.34 -6.89 -7.34
CA LYS A 118 -1.34 -8.10 -8.15
C LYS A 118 -2.19 -7.91 -9.39
N LEU A 119 -1.60 -8.26 -10.51
CA LEU A 119 -2.22 -8.24 -11.84
C LEU A 119 -2.46 -9.68 -12.30
N ILE A 120 -3.61 -9.92 -12.88
CA ILE A 120 -3.98 -11.21 -13.50
C ILE A 120 -4.54 -10.96 -14.89
N ILE A 121 -4.42 -11.95 -15.77
CA ILE A 121 -5.09 -11.92 -17.08
C ILE A 121 -6.59 -12.01 -16.88
N SER A 122 -7.32 -11.27 -17.71
CA SER A 122 -8.78 -11.33 -17.76
C SER A 122 -9.22 -12.72 -18.21
N PRO A 123 -10.19 -13.35 -17.52
CA PRO A 123 -10.81 -14.60 -18.02
C PRO A 123 -11.54 -14.40 -19.36
N ASP A 124 -11.93 -13.17 -19.67
CA ASP A 124 -12.67 -12.81 -20.90
C ASP A 124 -11.73 -12.40 -22.04
N PHE A 125 -10.40 -12.43 -21.83
CA PHE A 125 -9.43 -12.09 -22.87
C PHE A 125 -9.24 -13.29 -23.81
N ASP A 126 -9.43 -13.05 -25.10
CA ASP A 126 -9.42 -14.05 -26.17
C ASP A 126 -8.01 -14.43 -26.68
N GLU A 127 -6.96 -14.00 -25.97
CA GLU A 127 -5.55 -14.21 -26.33
C GLU A 127 -5.16 -13.56 -27.68
N ASP A 128 -5.90 -12.57 -28.16
CA ASP A 128 -5.53 -11.79 -29.32
C ASP A 128 -4.52 -10.68 -28.94
N TYR A 129 -3.30 -10.86 -29.35
CA TYR A 129 -2.17 -9.94 -29.12
C TYR A 129 -1.82 -9.09 -30.34
N SER A 130 -2.62 -9.13 -31.42
CA SER A 130 -2.29 -8.50 -32.73
C SER A 130 -2.09 -6.98 -32.63
N ASP A 131 -2.80 -6.32 -31.73
CA ASP A 131 -2.76 -4.86 -31.54
C ASP A 131 -1.85 -4.40 -30.39
N PHE A 132 -1.01 -5.30 -29.86
CA PHE A 132 -0.13 -4.98 -28.73
C PHE A 132 1.19 -4.40 -29.22
N ASP A 133 1.70 -3.39 -28.50
CA ASP A 133 3.09 -3.02 -28.65
C ASP A 133 3.99 -4.07 -27.95
N GLU A 134 5.28 -4.03 -28.28
CA GLU A 134 6.26 -5.01 -27.76
C GLU A 134 6.23 -5.12 -26.22
N MET A 135 6.03 -3.99 -25.54
CA MET A 135 5.99 -3.96 -24.08
C MET A 135 4.67 -4.46 -23.51
N GLU A 136 3.56 -4.13 -24.16
CA GLU A 136 2.24 -4.65 -23.79
C GLU A 136 2.19 -6.17 -23.94
N TYR A 137 2.74 -6.69 -25.02
CA TYR A 137 2.87 -8.14 -25.26
C TYR A 137 3.72 -8.81 -24.17
N LEU A 138 4.90 -8.28 -23.91
CA LEU A 138 5.82 -8.84 -22.89
C LEU A 138 5.16 -8.90 -21.51
N VAL A 139 4.45 -7.84 -21.11
CA VAL A 139 3.75 -7.78 -19.83
C VAL A 139 2.62 -8.80 -19.77
N ALA A 140 1.79 -8.85 -20.81
CA ALA A 140 0.64 -9.76 -20.87
C ALA A 140 1.10 -11.22 -20.89
N GLU A 141 2.10 -11.56 -21.70
CA GLU A 141 2.68 -12.90 -21.77
C GLU A 141 3.29 -13.35 -20.43
N ALA A 142 4.06 -12.46 -19.78
CA ALA A 142 4.64 -12.77 -18.47
C ALA A 142 3.58 -13.05 -17.40
N ILE A 143 2.47 -12.30 -17.40
CA ILE A 143 1.36 -12.52 -16.47
C ILE A 143 0.61 -13.81 -16.82
N SER A 144 0.43 -14.12 -18.10
CA SER A 144 -0.20 -15.36 -18.55
C SER A 144 0.58 -16.60 -18.08
N ILE A 145 1.91 -16.58 -18.20
CA ILE A 145 2.77 -17.70 -17.78
C ILE A 145 2.79 -17.89 -16.26
N GLN A 146 2.84 -16.79 -15.49
CA GLN A 146 2.97 -16.86 -14.03
C GLN A 146 1.62 -16.82 -13.29
N ASN A 147 0.50 -16.69 -14.02
CA ASN A 147 -0.88 -16.53 -13.56
C ASN A 147 -1.14 -15.21 -12.78
N GLU A 148 -0.19 -14.74 -11.99
CA GLU A 148 -0.28 -13.45 -11.30
C GLU A 148 1.12 -12.83 -11.17
N LEU A 149 1.22 -11.52 -11.35
CA LEU A 149 2.44 -10.75 -11.12
C LEU A 149 2.13 -9.48 -10.32
N THR A 150 3.07 -9.09 -9.48
CA THR A 150 3.06 -7.76 -8.86
C THR A 150 3.67 -6.74 -9.82
N ILE A 151 3.36 -5.46 -9.61
CA ILE A 151 3.95 -4.38 -10.42
C ILE A 151 5.49 -4.34 -10.30
N ASP A 152 6.06 -4.66 -9.13
CA ASP A 152 7.51 -4.74 -8.98
C ASP A 152 8.09 -5.91 -9.79
N GLN A 153 7.45 -7.07 -9.81
CA GLN A 153 7.86 -8.18 -10.67
C GLN A 153 7.77 -7.83 -12.16
N VAL A 154 6.73 -7.09 -12.58
CA VAL A 154 6.64 -6.59 -13.96
C VAL A 154 7.80 -5.64 -14.29
N LYS A 155 8.23 -4.77 -13.36
CA LYS A 155 9.41 -3.92 -13.55
C LYS A 155 10.70 -4.73 -13.73
N ASP A 156 10.87 -5.77 -12.92
CA ASP A 156 12.03 -6.66 -12.97
C ASP A 156 12.11 -7.42 -14.31
N ILE A 157 10.96 -7.94 -14.78
CA ILE A 157 10.88 -8.67 -16.05
C ILE A 157 11.12 -7.76 -17.24
N THR A 158 10.59 -6.53 -17.21
CA THR A 158 10.69 -5.59 -18.33
C THR A 158 11.98 -4.76 -18.30
N ASP A 159 12.78 -4.86 -17.23
CA ASP A 159 13.93 -3.99 -16.94
C ASP A 159 13.60 -2.49 -17.07
N ARG A 160 12.37 -2.12 -16.71
CA ARG A 160 11.85 -0.74 -16.81
C ARG A 160 11.46 -0.21 -15.44
N LYS A 161 11.92 1.00 -15.13
CA LYS A 161 11.50 1.70 -13.91
C LYS A 161 10.05 2.18 -13.95
N VAL A 162 9.53 2.44 -15.14
CA VAL A 162 8.17 2.99 -15.37
C VAL A 162 7.37 2.00 -16.22
N VAL A 163 6.48 1.24 -15.60
CA VAL A 163 5.62 0.24 -16.26
C VAL A 163 4.13 0.62 -16.22
N TYR A 164 3.77 1.59 -15.40
CA TYR A 164 2.37 2.00 -15.18
C TYR A 164 1.60 2.37 -16.45
N PRO A 165 2.17 3.09 -17.44
CA PRO A 165 1.46 3.40 -18.67
C PRO A 165 1.02 2.16 -19.46
N TYR A 166 1.87 1.13 -19.52
CA TYR A 166 1.57 -0.15 -20.19
C TYR A 166 0.50 -0.94 -19.44
N ILE A 167 0.65 -1.05 -18.12
CA ILE A 167 -0.34 -1.70 -17.27
C ILE A 167 -1.70 -1.02 -17.39
N ARG A 168 -1.73 0.33 -17.41
CA ARG A 168 -2.97 1.07 -17.55
C ARG A 168 -3.65 0.79 -18.89
N LYS A 169 -2.92 0.80 -20.00
CA LYS A 169 -3.48 0.46 -21.33
C LYS A 169 -4.09 -0.94 -21.33
N LEU A 170 -3.41 -1.92 -20.75
CA LEU A 170 -3.91 -3.30 -20.66
C LEU A 170 -5.15 -3.42 -19.76
N LEU A 171 -5.22 -2.64 -18.66
CA LEU A 171 -6.41 -2.54 -17.82
C LEU A 171 -7.58 -1.86 -18.56
N ASP A 172 -7.32 -0.75 -19.28
CA ASP A 172 -8.34 -0.02 -20.04
C ASP A 172 -8.90 -0.89 -21.18
N ARG A 173 -8.06 -1.75 -21.78
CA ARG A 173 -8.47 -2.76 -22.79
C ARG A 173 -9.11 -4.01 -22.19
N ARG A 174 -9.23 -4.11 -20.86
CA ARG A 174 -9.73 -5.28 -20.12
C ARG A 174 -8.94 -6.58 -20.35
N VAL A 175 -7.68 -6.46 -20.74
CA VAL A 175 -6.75 -7.58 -20.86
C VAL A 175 -6.29 -8.04 -19.48
N LEU A 176 -6.09 -7.08 -18.57
CA LEU A 176 -5.69 -7.33 -17.19
C LEU A 176 -6.79 -6.92 -16.21
N TYR A 177 -6.80 -7.62 -15.07
CA TYR A 177 -7.53 -7.22 -13.88
C TYR A 177 -6.59 -7.07 -12.69
N ILE A 178 -6.98 -6.18 -11.78
CA ILE A 178 -6.34 -6.06 -10.47
C ILE A 178 -6.98 -7.11 -9.57
N LYS A 179 -6.16 -8.04 -9.07
CA LYS A 179 -6.61 -8.97 -8.05
C LYS A 179 -6.72 -8.23 -6.72
N GLU A 180 -7.93 -7.83 -6.36
CA GLU A 180 -8.24 -7.35 -5.03
C GLU A 180 -8.26 -8.53 -4.06
N GLU A 181 -7.15 -8.78 -3.37
CA GLU A 181 -7.21 -9.64 -2.20
C GLU A 181 -7.99 -8.87 -1.12
N LEU A 182 -9.15 -9.36 -0.78
CA LEU A 182 -9.83 -9.00 0.47
C LEU A 182 -8.96 -9.50 1.63
N ARG A 183 -7.82 -8.86 1.83
CA ARG A 183 -7.06 -9.08 3.05
C ARG A 183 -7.90 -8.53 4.18
N SER A 184 -8.56 -9.42 4.90
CA SER A 184 -9.03 -9.08 6.23
C SER A 184 -7.82 -8.54 7.00
N LYS A 185 -7.75 -7.22 7.17
CA LYS A 185 -6.71 -6.57 8.01
C LYS A 185 -6.88 -6.96 9.48
N TYR A 186 -7.99 -7.59 9.78
CA TYR A 186 -8.28 -8.11 11.10
C TYR A 186 -7.51 -9.42 11.29
N LYS A 187 -6.39 -9.34 11.96
CA LYS A 187 -5.78 -10.50 12.61
C LYS A 187 -6.45 -10.61 13.97
N PRO A 188 -7.27 -11.63 14.22
CA PRO A 188 -7.82 -11.83 15.55
C PRO A 188 -6.66 -11.88 16.54
N LYS A 189 -6.75 -11.07 17.59
CA LYS A 189 -5.76 -11.08 18.66
C LYS A 189 -5.86 -12.45 19.33
N GLN A 190 -4.87 -13.29 19.13
CA GLN A 190 -4.79 -14.55 19.85
C GLN A 190 -4.44 -14.24 21.30
N ILE A 191 -5.33 -14.61 22.17
CA ILE A 191 -5.09 -14.58 23.62
C ILE A 191 -4.75 -16.02 24.00
N THR A 192 -3.57 -16.21 24.57
CA THR A 192 -3.20 -17.49 25.16
C THR A 192 -4.01 -17.64 26.45
N VAL A 193 -4.94 -18.56 26.44
CA VAL A 193 -5.70 -18.93 27.64
C VAL A 193 -5.05 -20.18 28.23
N VAL A 194 -4.76 -20.13 29.50
CA VAL A 194 -4.27 -21.27 30.26
C VAL A 194 -5.45 -21.80 31.08
N ALA A 195 -5.76 -23.06 30.92
CA ALA A 195 -6.77 -23.75 31.69
C ALA A 195 -6.18 -25.03 32.29
N LEU A 196 -6.75 -25.49 33.39
CA LEU A 196 -6.44 -26.83 33.91
C LEU A 196 -6.86 -27.90 32.90
N SER A 197 -6.08 -28.95 32.79
CA SER A 197 -6.48 -30.13 32.03
C SER A 197 -7.63 -30.82 32.75
N ASP A 198 -8.54 -31.45 31.98
CA ASP A 198 -9.69 -32.23 32.51
C ASP A 198 -9.28 -33.32 33.50
N SER A 199 -8.00 -33.71 33.49
CA SER A 199 -7.43 -34.71 34.44
C SER A 199 -7.22 -34.13 35.85
N TYR A 200 -7.32 -32.80 36.01
CA TYR A 200 -7.12 -32.12 37.29
C TYR A 200 -8.39 -31.32 37.60
N GLU A 201 -9.43 -32.07 38.04
CA GLU A 201 -10.65 -31.45 38.55
C GLU A 201 -10.35 -30.64 39.83
N ASP A 202 -11.18 -29.65 40.09
CA ASP A 202 -11.01 -28.59 41.09
C ASP A 202 -11.18 -29.11 42.51
N THR A 203 -10.39 -30.09 42.87
CA THR A 203 -10.37 -30.72 44.21
C THR A 203 -8.98 -30.54 44.85
N GLU A 204 -8.95 -30.40 46.17
CA GLU A 204 -7.69 -30.29 46.96
C GLU A 204 -6.75 -31.47 46.72
N ALA A 205 -7.31 -32.66 46.43
CA ALA A 205 -6.55 -33.87 46.10
C ALA A 205 -5.84 -33.75 44.73
N SER A 206 -6.51 -33.20 43.71
CA SER A 206 -5.94 -33.04 42.39
C SER A 206 -4.87 -31.93 42.33
N MET A 207 -4.99 -30.92 43.19
CA MET A 207 -3.95 -29.90 43.39
C MET A 207 -2.65 -30.52 43.91
N ASN A 208 -2.71 -31.36 44.94
CA ASN A 208 -1.52 -32.00 45.48
C ASN A 208 -0.82 -32.90 44.46
N VAL A 209 -1.59 -33.64 43.66
CA VAL A 209 -1.04 -34.43 42.55
C VAL A 209 -0.38 -33.55 41.47
N ALA A 210 -0.96 -32.39 41.16
CA ALA A 210 -0.37 -31.46 40.20
C ALA A 210 0.96 -30.90 40.71
N PHE A 211 1.04 -30.52 42.01
CA PHE A 211 2.27 -30.04 42.63
C PHE A 211 3.34 -31.13 42.70
N ASP A 212 2.98 -32.36 43.00
CA ASP A 212 3.92 -33.49 43.05
C ASP A 212 4.47 -33.84 41.66
N SER A 213 3.67 -33.64 40.61
CA SER A 213 4.06 -33.92 39.20
C SER A 213 5.11 -32.93 38.65
N ILE A 214 5.18 -31.72 39.19
CA ILE A 214 6.09 -30.66 38.72
C ILE A 214 7.56 -30.90 39.19
N GLY A 215 7.77 -31.74 40.18
CA GLY A 215 9.09 -32.04 40.66
C GLY A 215 9.81 -30.81 41.31
N LYS A 216 11.13 -30.62 41.07
CA LYS A 216 11.96 -29.61 41.73
C LYS A 216 12.00 -28.23 41.00
N SER A 217 11.16 -27.97 40.01
CA SER A 217 11.17 -26.72 39.25
C SER A 217 10.45 -25.58 39.98
N GLU A 218 11.21 -24.70 40.62
CA GLU A 218 10.67 -23.53 41.33
C GLU A 218 9.80 -22.59 40.42
N LEU A 219 10.15 -22.43 39.13
CA LEU A 219 9.40 -21.58 38.20
C LEU A 219 8.02 -22.17 37.89
N GLN A 220 7.96 -23.49 37.71
CA GLN A 220 6.68 -24.18 37.47
C GLN A 220 5.80 -24.16 38.73
N HIS A 221 6.37 -24.34 39.91
CA HIS A 221 5.67 -24.18 41.17
C HIS A 221 5.07 -22.78 41.33
N LYS A 222 5.85 -21.73 41.07
CA LYS A 222 5.38 -20.35 41.14
C LYS A 222 4.26 -20.07 40.13
N ALA A 223 4.40 -20.61 38.91
CA ALA A 223 3.38 -20.47 37.86
C ALA A 223 2.05 -21.11 38.25
N LEU A 224 2.09 -22.35 38.78
CA LEU A 224 0.92 -23.08 39.22
C LEU A 224 0.24 -22.41 40.44
N LEU A 225 1.02 -21.96 41.40
CA LEU A 225 0.52 -21.20 42.55
C LEU A 225 -0.14 -19.87 42.13
N SER A 226 0.43 -19.18 41.14
CA SER A 226 -0.17 -17.96 40.62
C SER A 226 -1.47 -18.22 39.88
N PHE A 227 -1.55 -19.32 39.15
CA PHE A 227 -2.77 -19.75 38.47
C PHE A 227 -3.91 -20.01 39.49
N TYR A 228 -3.67 -20.79 40.52
CA TYR A 228 -4.66 -21.07 41.58
C TYR A 228 -5.06 -19.87 42.44
N LYS A 229 -4.24 -18.83 42.51
CA LYS A 229 -4.60 -17.57 43.20
C LYS A 229 -5.51 -16.68 42.39
N LEU A 230 -5.55 -16.86 41.07
CA LEU A 230 -6.31 -16.05 40.10
C LEU A 230 -7.64 -16.73 39.71
N TYR A 231 -7.74 -18.04 39.94
CA TYR A 231 -8.93 -18.83 39.70
C TYR A 231 -9.77 -18.97 40.96
#